data_34fe438e3e9670dc4ca567f1fc646653
#
_entry.id   34fe438e3e9670dc4ca567f1fc646653
#
_cell.length_a   1.000
_cell.length_b   1.000
_cell.length_c   1.000
_cell.angle_alpha   90.00
_cell.angle_beta   90.00
_cell.angle_gamma   90.00
#
_symmetry.space_group_name_H-M   'P 1'
#
loop_
_entity.id
_entity.type
_entity.pdbx_description
1 polymer ?
#
loop_
_entity_poly.entity_id
_entity_poly.type
_entity_poly.pdbx_seq_one_letter_code
_entity_poly.pdbx_strand_id
1 'polypeptide(L)'
;MTKFLKSAEITTSWFEIDAKNAVVGRLASVVSMIIRGKNKSTYTPHMDHGDFVIVKNIEQVKFTGKKFKDKKYFKHTGHPGGIKVTTPEKLSEKNKPGESLKLAVKRMLPGGKLKIYSGEEHPHAAQNPKIINLGKLNNKNIIRN
;
A
#
# COMPACT_ATOMS: atom_id res chain seq x y z
N MET A 1 19.25 0.45 -26.44
CA MET A 1 18.09 -0.42 -26.73
C MET A 1 17.54 -0.96 -25.42
N THR A 2 16.27 -0.75 -25.09
CA THR A 2 15.68 -1.25 -23.84
C THR A 2 15.53 -2.76 -23.96
N LYS A 3 16.13 -3.52 -23.02
CA LYS A 3 16.09 -4.98 -23.04
C LYS A 3 14.66 -5.45 -22.69
N PHE A 4 14.04 -6.21 -23.55
CA PHE A 4 12.79 -6.89 -23.29
C PHE A 4 13.06 -8.20 -22.52
N LEU A 5 12.40 -8.40 -21.37
CA LEU A 5 12.51 -9.63 -20.58
C LEU A 5 11.38 -10.59 -20.92
N LYS A 6 11.71 -11.88 -20.99
CA LYS A 6 10.71 -12.95 -21.04
C LYS A 6 10.10 -13.16 -19.64
N SER A 7 8.89 -13.72 -19.56
CA SER A 7 8.21 -13.98 -18.27
C SER A 7 9.02 -14.87 -17.33
N ALA A 8 9.81 -15.79 -17.85
CA ALA A 8 10.68 -16.67 -17.06
C ALA A 8 11.90 -15.94 -16.44
N GLU A 9 12.28 -14.77 -16.97
CA GLU A 9 13.41 -13.98 -16.49
C GLU A 9 13.01 -12.95 -15.40
N ILE A 10 11.70 -12.87 -15.10
CA ILE A 10 11.18 -11.90 -14.12
C ILE A 10 11.49 -12.40 -12.71
N THR A 11 12.29 -11.63 -11.97
CA THR A 11 12.56 -11.87 -10.56
C THR A 11 11.72 -10.95 -9.69
N THR A 12 11.07 -11.53 -8.68
CA THR A 12 10.31 -10.79 -7.68
C THR A 12 11.09 -10.70 -6.38
N SER A 13 11.11 -9.52 -5.77
CA SER A 13 11.72 -9.27 -4.47
C SER A 13 10.66 -8.97 -3.42
N TRP A 14 11.06 -9.04 -2.16
CA TRP A 14 10.21 -8.66 -1.04
C TRP A 14 10.73 -7.37 -0.41
N PHE A 15 9.82 -6.45 -0.14
CA PHE A 15 10.11 -5.18 0.52
C PHE A 15 9.27 -5.02 1.77
N GLU A 16 9.89 -4.47 2.80
CA GLU A 16 9.23 -4.14 4.07
C GLU A 16 9.22 -2.63 4.27
N ILE A 17 8.08 -2.10 4.67
CA ILE A 17 7.86 -0.67 4.92
C ILE A 17 7.21 -0.51 6.29
N ASP A 18 7.79 0.35 7.13
CA ASP A 18 7.18 0.78 8.38
C ASP A 18 6.23 1.96 8.10
N ALA A 19 4.96 1.79 8.49
CA ALA A 19 3.92 2.80 8.31
C ALA A 19 3.82 3.80 9.49
N LYS A 20 4.70 3.69 10.48
CA LYS A 20 4.70 4.59 11.64
C LYS A 20 4.79 6.05 11.20
N ASN A 21 3.80 6.85 11.60
CA ASN A 21 3.65 8.26 11.22
C ASN A 21 3.60 8.55 9.71
N ALA A 22 3.44 7.52 8.88
CA ALA A 22 3.35 7.69 7.43
C ALA A 22 2.00 8.28 7.01
N VAL A 23 2.02 9.13 5.98
CA VAL A 23 0.80 9.67 5.38
C VAL A 23 0.20 8.63 4.43
N VAL A 24 -1.05 8.19 4.68
CA VAL A 24 -1.73 7.11 3.94
C VAL A 24 -1.61 7.25 2.42
N GLY A 25 -1.92 8.45 1.87
CA GLY A 25 -1.93 8.65 0.41
C GLY A 25 -0.53 8.55 -0.22
N ARG A 26 0.49 9.05 0.46
CA ARG A 26 1.89 8.98 0.01
C ARG A 26 2.47 7.59 0.16
N LEU A 27 2.16 6.92 1.26
CA LEU A 27 2.49 5.51 1.44
C LEU A 27 1.87 4.68 0.32
N ALA A 28 0.59 4.88 0.00
CA ALA A 28 -0.10 4.17 -1.07
C ALA A 28 0.55 4.37 -2.44
N SER A 29 1.02 5.59 -2.76
CA SER A 29 1.70 5.86 -4.04
C SER A 29 3.07 5.17 -4.14
N VAL A 30 3.87 5.15 -3.06
CA VAL A 30 5.14 4.43 -3.02
C VAL A 30 4.92 2.93 -3.16
N VAL A 31 3.99 2.37 -2.36
CA VAL A 31 3.62 0.95 -2.42
C VAL A 31 3.15 0.56 -3.82
N SER A 32 2.31 1.38 -4.47
CA SER A 32 1.80 1.08 -5.80
C SER A 32 2.89 1.12 -6.87
N MET A 33 3.88 2.00 -6.78
CA MET A 33 5.03 2.00 -7.69
C MET A 33 5.84 0.71 -7.60
N ILE A 34 6.06 0.19 -6.38
CA ILE A 34 6.83 -1.04 -6.14
C ILE A 34 6.04 -2.25 -6.64
N ILE A 35 4.74 -2.35 -6.29
CA ILE A 35 3.87 -3.45 -6.72
C ILE A 35 3.70 -3.48 -8.24
N ARG A 36 3.73 -2.33 -8.91
CA ARG A 36 3.71 -2.25 -10.38
C ARG A 36 5.07 -2.57 -11.00
N GLY A 37 6.15 -2.46 -10.23
CA GLY A 37 7.53 -2.63 -10.72
C GLY A 37 8.08 -1.43 -11.47
N LYS A 38 7.47 -0.24 -11.33
CA LYS A 38 7.95 0.99 -11.99
C LYS A 38 9.30 1.49 -11.49
N ASN A 39 9.79 0.96 -10.37
CA ASN A 39 11.11 1.22 -9.84
C ASN A 39 12.23 0.42 -10.54
N LYS A 40 11.88 -0.56 -11.39
CA LYS A 40 12.84 -1.40 -12.11
C LYS A 40 13.13 -0.82 -13.50
N SER A 41 14.41 -0.86 -13.90
CA SER A 41 14.84 -0.46 -15.25
C SER A 41 14.25 -1.34 -16.37
N THR A 42 13.88 -2.57 -16.02
CA THR A 42 13.31 -3.57 -16.94
C THR A 42 11.78 -3.54 -17.02
N TYR A 43 11.15 -2.51 -16.44
CA TYR A 43 9.69 -2.38 -16.42
C TYR A 43 9.08 -2.41 -17.83
N THR A 44 8.09 -3.29 -18.02
CA THR A 44 7.26 -3.35 -19.24
C THR A 44 5.77 -3.33 -18.85
N PRO A 45 4.94 -2.47 -19.48
CA PRO A 45 3.55 -2.24 -19.05
C PRO A 45 2.62 -3.45 -19.08
N HIS A 46 2.86 -4.37 -20.03
CA HIS A 46 2.02 -5.55 -20.27
C HIS A 46 2.41 -6.76 -19.41
N MET A 47 3.52 -6.69 -18.67
CA MET A 47 4.00 -7.78 -17.83
C MET A 47 3.99 -7.37 -16.33
N ASP A 48 3.83 -8.38 -15.46
CA ASP A 48 3.86 -8.17 -14.02
C ASP A 48 5.29 -8.26 -13.47
N HIS A 49 6.00 -7.13 -13.48
CA HIS A 49 7.35 -6.97 -12.90
C HIS A 49 7.33 -6.61 -11.41
N GLY A 50 6.15 -6.58 -10.80
CA GLY A 50 5.96 -6.08 -9.45
C GLY A 50 6.58 -6.96 -8.37
N ASP A 51 6.93 -6.32 -7.27
CA ASP A 51 7.48 -6.93 -6.07
C ASP A 51 6.43 -7.03 -4.97
N PHE A 52 6.66 -7.91 -4.00
CA PHE A 52 5.82 -8.03 -2.82
C PHE A 52 6.16 -6.94 -1.82
N VAL A 53 5.14 -6.34 -1.22
CA VAL A 53 5.32 -5.30 -0.20
C VAL A 53 4.62 -5.72 1.09
N ILE A 54 5.38 -5.69 2.17
CA ILE A 54 4.92 -5.87 3.54
C ILE A 54 4.85 -4.49 4.19
N VAL A 55 3.70 -4.14 4.74
CA VAL A 55 3.52 -2.90 5.51
C VAL A 55 3.23 -3.27 6.94
N LYS A 56 4.06 -2.83 7.87
CA LYS A 56 3.92 -3.03 9.32
C LYS A 56 3.48 -1.74 10.03
N ASN A 57 3.04 -1.87 11.28
CA ASN A 57 2.57 -0.75 12.13
C ASN A 57 1.45 0.09 11.49
N ILE A 58 0.53 -0.55 10.76
CA ILE A 58 -0.51 0.16 9.99
C ILE A 58 -1.45 0.99 10.88
N GLU A 59 -1.60 0.66 12.14
CA GLU A 59 -2.39 1.39 13.12
C GLU A 59 -1.88 2.81 13.39
N GLN A 60 -0.58 3.02 13.20
CA GLN A 60 0.09 4.31 13.46
C GLN A 60 0.14 5.22 12.21
N VAL A 61 -0.54 4.83 11.14
CA VAL A 61 -0.63 5.64 9.93
C VAL A 61 -1.47 6.90 10.16
N LYS A 62 -1.09 7.99 9.51
CA LYS A 62 -1.74 9.30 9.70
C LYS A 62 -2.47 9.77 8.44
N PHE A 63 -3.58 10.47 8.67
CA PHE A 63 -4.30 11.22 7.65
C PHE A 63 -4.00 12.70 7.79
N THR A 64 -3.84 13.42 6.69
CA THR A 64 -3.65 14.88 6.70
C THR A 64 -4.97 15.61 6.74
N GLY A 65 -5.06 16.68 7.52
CA GLY A 65 -6.27 17.49 7.70
C GLY A 65 -7.42 16.68 8.32
N LYS A 66 -8.66 17.03 7.98
CA LYS A 66 -9.87 16.40 8.54
C LYS A 66 -10.26 15.07 7.87
N LYS A 67 -9.40 14.50 6.99
CA LYS A 67 -9.73 13.31 6.18
C LYS A 67 -10.06 12.05 7.01
N PHE A 68 -9.54 11.94 8.22
CA PHE A 68 -9.82 10.80 9.08
C PHE A 68 -11.33 10.66 9.37
N LYS A 69 -12.02 11.79 9.59
CA LYS A 69 -13.47 11.83 9.84
C LYS A 69 -14.29 12.02 8.58
N ASP A 70 -13.86 12.92 7.70
CA ASP A 70 -14.68 13.40 6.58
C ASP A 70 -14.59 12.54 5.32
N LYS A 71 -13.50 11.76 5.13
CA LYS A 71 -13.33 10.94 3.93
C LYS A 71 -14.34 9.80 3.91
N LYS A 72 -15.14 9.73 2.84
CA LYS A 72 -16.16 8.71 2.66
C LYS A 72 -15.71 7.65 1.65
N TYR A 73 -15.89 6.39 2.01
CA TYR A 73 -15.75 5.24 1.12
C TYR A 73 -17.13 4.70 0.80
N PHE A 74 -17.48 4.70 -0.48
CA PHE A 74 -18.76 4.22 -0.97
C PHE A 74 -18.64 2.80 -1.49
N LYS A 75 -19.60 1.94 -1.13
CA LYS A 75 -19.79 0.59 -1.67
C LYS A 75 -21.26 0.40 -1.98
N HIS A 76 -21.58 0.01 -3.22
CA HIS A 76 -22.94 -0.32 -3.63
C HIS A 76 -23.16 -1.84 -3.56
N THR A 77 -24.32 -2.27 -3.09
CA THR A 77 -24.67 -3.70 -2.96
C THR A 77 -25.30 -4.30 -4.22
N GLY A 78 -25.62 -3.46 -5.22
CA GLY A 78 -26.32 -3.88 -6.44
C GLY A 78 -27.85 -3.81 -6.35
N HIS A 79 -28.43 -3.51 -5.17
CA HIS A 79 -29.88 -3.34 -4.97
C HIS A 79 -30.29 -1.86 -4.90
N PRO A 80 -31.56 -1.51 -5.24
CA PRO A 80 -32.04 -0.15 -5.06
C PRO A 80 -31.84 0.35 -3.64
N GLY A 81 -31.28 1.57 -3.46
CA GLY A 81 -30.95 2.13 -2.15
C GLY A 81 -29.75 1.49 -1.45
N GLY A 82 -29.00 0.63 -2.12
CA GLY A 82 -27.91 -0.17 -1.53
C GLY A 82 -26.55 0.52 -1.39
N ILE A 83 -26.49 1.86 -1.30
CA ILE A 83 -25.25 2.59 -1.06
C ILE A 83 -24.86 2.49 0.41
N LYS A 84 -23.71 1.88 0.70
CA LYS A 84 -23.09 1.85 2.03
C LYS A 84 -21.93 2.82 2.09
N VAL A 85 -21.89 3.62 3.16
CA VAL A 85 -20.84 4.62 3.38
C VAL A 85 -20.06 4.26 4.64
N THR A 86 -18.73 4.31 4.53
CA THR A 86 -17.81 4.07 5.66
C THR A 86 -16.73 5.15 5.67
N THR A 87 -16.30 5.57 6.87
CA THR A 87 -15.19 6.52 7.05
C THR A 87 -13.95 5.79 7.58
N PRO A 88 -12.72 6.37 7.44
CA PRO A 88 -11.52 5.81 8.07
C PRO A 88 -11.65 5.61 9.57
N GLU A 89 -12.32 6.53 10.28
CA GLU A 89 -12.62 6.44 11.71
C GLU A 89 -13.40 5.17 12.04
N LYS A 90 -14.52 4.92 11.34
CA LYS A 90 -15.33 3.70 11.50
C LYS A 90 -14.59 2.41 11.12
N LEU A 91 -13.61 2.48 10.20
CA LEU A 91 -12.77 1.32 9.88
C LEU A 91 -11.77 1.03 11.00
N SER A 92 -11.23 2.06 11.65
CA SER A 92 -10.34 1.92 12.79
C SER A 92 -11.08 1.34 14.01
N GLU A 93 -12.29 1.82 14.32
CA GLU A 93 -13.16 1.29 15.38
C GLU A 93 -13.49 -0.20 15.20
N LYS A 94 -13.61 -0.65 13.94
CA LYS A 94 -13.84 -2.06 13.60
C LYS A 94 -12.57 -2.91 13.58
N ASN A 95 -11.47 -2.44 14.15
CA ASN A 95 -10.15 -3.11 14.13
C ASN A 95 -9.65 -3.47 12.71
N LYS A 96 -9.94 -2.60 11.73
CA LYS A 96 -9.50 -2.74 10.33
C LYS A 96 -8.71 -1.52 9.83
N PRO A 97 -7.67 -1.06 10.54
CA PRO A 97 -6.94 0.16 10.17
C PRO A 97 -6.28 0.06 8.79
N GLY A 98 -5.88 -1.13 8.38
CA GLY A 98 -5.24 -1.39 7.09
C GLY A 98 -6.16 -1.30 5.88
N GLU A 99 -7.48 -1.31 6.07
CA GLU A 99 -8.44 -1.30 4.95
C GLU A 99 -8.37 0.02 4.16
N SER A 100 -8.10 1.15 4.82
CA SER A 100 -7.93 2.45 4.16
C SER A 100 -6.76 2.45 3.18
N LEU A 101 -5.61 1.87 3.57
CA LEU A 101 -4.45 1.72 2.69
C LEU A 101 -4.73 0.72 1.57
N LYS A 102 -5.34 -0.42 1.89
CA LYS A 102 -5.71 -1.43 0.92
C LYS A 102 -6.64 -0.89 -0.17
N LEU A 103 -7.65 -0.11 0.20
CA LEU A 103 -8.55 0.56 -0.75
C LEU A 103 -7.81 1.60 -1.62
N ALA A 104 -6.88 2.36 -1.04
CA ALA A 104 -6.10 3.33 -1.78
C ALA A 104 -5.22 2.65 -2.84
N VAL A 105 -4.48 1.60 -2.46
CA VAL A 105 -3.63 0.84 -3.37
C VAL A 105 -4.45 0.10 -4.44
N LYS A 106 -5.55 -0.56 -4.04
CA LYS A 106 -6.44 -1.27 -4.98
C LYS A 106 -7.01 -0.36 -6.07
N ARG A 107 -7.28 0.91 -5.76
CA ARG A 107 -7.75 1.90 -6.74
C ARG A 107 -6.66 2.45 -7.66
N MET A 108 -5.40 2.25 -7.30
CA MET A 108 -4.24 2.62 -8.11
C MET A 108 -3.78 1.47 -9.02
N LEU A 109 -4.02 0.23 -8.61
CA LEU A 109 -3.47 -0.97 -9.27
C LEU A 109 -4.45 -2.14 -9.26
N PRO A 110 -4.47 -2.96 -10.33
CA PRO A 110 -4.92 -4.34 -10.23
C PRO A 110 -3.82 -5.19 -9.57
N GLY A 111 -4.10 -5.84 -8.43
CA GLY A 111 -3.14 -6.81 -7.90
C GLY A 111 -3.14 -7.02 -6.38
N GLY A 112 -2.64 -8.18 -5.94
CA GLY A 112 -2.69 -8.71 -4.57
C GLY A 112 -1.34 -8.87 -3.87
N LYS A 113 -0.26 -8.23 -4.32
CA LYS A 113 1.10 -8.35 -3.75
C LYS A 113 1.32 -7.52 -2.47
N LEU A 114 0.26 -6.93 -1.92
CA LEU A 114 0.31 -6.14 -0.70
C LEU A 114 -0.09 -6.99 0.51
N LYS A 115 0.80 -7.03 1.51
CA LYS A 115 0.57 -7.64 2.82
C LYS A 115 0.59 -6.54 3.87
N ILE A 116 -0.43 -6.47 4.72
CA ILE A 116 -0.59 -5.41 5.73
C ILE A 116 -0.74 -6.05 7.09
N TYR A 117 0.06 -5.59 8.06
CA TYR A 117 0.08 -6.09 9.42
C TYR A 117 -0.04 -4.96 10.43
N SER A 118 -0.74 -5.26 11.52
CA SER A 118 -0.75 -4.46 12.74
C SER A 118 0.43 -4.90 13.60
N GLY A 119 1.11 -3.94 14.24
CA GLY A 119 2.31 -4.23 15.01
C GLY A 119 3.58 -4.40 14.15
N GLU A 120 4.66 -4.82 14.79
CA GLU A 120 5.99 -4.94 14.17
C GLU A 120 6.26 -6.32 13.56
N GLU A 121 5.57 -7.36 14.04
CA GLU A 121 5.80 -8.74 13.64
C GLU A 121 5.01 -9.13 12.39
N HIS A 122 5.63 -9.95 11.54
CA HIS A 122 5.00 -10.54 10.37
C HIS A 122 5.58 -11.93 10.05
N PRO A 123 4.81 -12.85 9.44
CA PRO A 123 5.24 -14.24 9.16
C PRO A 123 6.18 -14.39 7.97
N HIS A 124 6.64 -13.29 7.34
CA HIS A 124 7.42 -13.33 6.11
C HIS A 124 8.95 -13.10 6.32
N ALA A 125 9.47 -13.42 7.51
CA ALA A 125 10.91 -13.28 7.78
C ALA A 125 11.78 -14.17 6.86
N ALA A 126 11.28 -15.36 6.51
CA ALA A 126 11.98 -16.31 5.64
C ALA A 126 12.23 -15.78 4.22
N GLN A 127 11.48 -14.79 3.74
CA GLN A 127 11.67 -14.15 2.44
C GLN A 127 12.75 -13.08 2.44
N ASN A 128 13.40 -12.79 3.57
CA ASN A 128 14.43 -11.76 3.74
C ASN A 128 14.05 -10.41 3.10
N PRO A 129 12.94 -9.76 3.54
CA PRO A 129 12.46 -8.55 2.90
C PRO A 129 13.46 -7.39 3.07
N LYS A 130 13.64 -6.61 2.01
CA LYS A 130 14.48 -5.41 2.03
C LYS A 130 13.72 -4.25 2.67
N ILE A 131 14.31 -3.60 3.68
CA ILE A 131 13.67 -2.49 4.40
C ILE A 131 13.75 -1.21 3.56
N ILE A 132 12.60 -0.57 3.35
CA ILE A 132 12.49 0.73 2.70
C ILE A 132 12.14 1.80 3.73
N ASN A 133 12.99 2.81 3.84
CA ASN A 133 12.74 3.96 4.70
C ASN A 133 12.00 5.06 3.93
N LEU A 134 10.74 5.30 4.26
CA LEU A 134 9.89 6.32 3.62
C LEU A 134 10.43 7.74 3.77
N GLY A 135 11.04 8.07 4.91
CA GLY A 135 11.59 9.39 5.18
C GLY A 135 12.80 9.73 4.33
N LYS A 136 13.62 8.71 3.97
CA LYS A 136 14.74 8.89 3.03
C LYS A 136 14.29 9.12 1.60
N LEU A 137 13.15 8.54 1.19
CA LEU A 137 12.59 8.75 -0.14
C LEU A 137 12.03 10.17 -0.30
N ASN A 138 11.28 10.65 0.68
CA ASN A 138 10.77 12.02 0.72
C ASN A 138 10.38 12.38 2.16
N ASN A 139 10.91 13.50 2.67
CA ASN A 139 10.61 13.99 4.01
C ASN A 139 9.12 14.24 4.27
N LYS A 140 8.34 14.51 3.22
CA LYS A 140 6.89 14.72 3.31
C LYS A 140 6.08 13.42 3.44
N ASN A 141 6.70 12.25 3.31
CA ASN A 141 6.01 10.96 3.46
C ASN A 141 5.64 10.67 4.92
N ILE A 142 6.39 11.23 5.87
CA ILE A 142 6.22 11.05 7.30
C ILE A 142 5.88 12.38 7.94
N ILE A 143 4.90 12.39 8.85
CA ILE A 143 4.62 13.55 9.69
C ILE A 143 5.59 13.50 10.87
N ARG A 144 6.46 14.50 10.95
CA ARG A 144 7.30 14.74 12.13
C ARG A 144 6.46 15.48 13.18
N ASN A 145 6.45 14.98 14.38
CA ASN A 145 5.88 15.69 15.52
C ASN A 145 6.80 16.83 15.92
#